data_500f497de8bdf27951f846d787d0498d
#
_entry.id   500f497de8bdf27951f846d787d0498d
#
_cell.length_a   1.000
_cell.length_b   1.000
_cell.length_c   1.000
_cell.angle_alpha   90.00
_cell.angle_beta   90.00
_cell.angle_gamma   90.00
#
_symmetry.space_group_name_H-M   'P 1'
#
loop_
_entity.id
_entity.type
_entity.pdbx_description
1 polymer ?
#
loop_
_entity_poly.entity_id
_entity_poly.type
_entity_poly.pdbx_seq_one_letter_code
_entity_poly.pdbx_strand_id
1 'polypeptide(L)'
;MKKRTAFIGAILSLIPFGQPLFIKTGIVLSTSGMIYHSEKVNANDAYYYYNLGRYNFNEGNFKKVILNLNNSIKINPDFAAAYLARCGTRVNIREYEEAIIDCQKAFQLNLKDPSNYIDKHALYHNLCSAKSAIGEHNSALLDCDTAIILSSKDSLSFEKRGIVKQNLGDMRGACSDWKRSSNLGNLDSKDYFRNFC
;
A
#
# COMPACT_ATOMS: atom_id res chain seq x y z
N MET A 1 14.18 -27.45 -45.85
CA MET A 1 14.16 -26.24 -45.01
C MET A 1 13.58 -25.02 -45.77
N LYS A 2 12.40 -25.12 -46.42
CA LYS A 2 11.81 -24.00 -47.22
C LYS A 2 10.33 -23.71 -46.94
N LYS A 3 9.76 -24.13 -45.80
CA LYS A 3 8.33 -23.92 -45.48
C LYS A 3 8.04 -23.01 -44.26
N ARG A 4 9.06 -22.42 -43.61
CA ARG A 4 8.86 -21.54 -42.43
C ARG A 4 8.87 -20.05 -42.73
N THR A 5 9.35 -19.62 -43.90
CA THR A 5 9.46 -18.18 -44.24
C THR A 5 8.19 -17.60 -44.92
N ALA A 6 7.30 -18.46 -45.44
CA ALA A 6 6.08 -17.97 -46.10
C ALA A 6 4.93 -17.56 -45.14
N PHE A 7 4.97 -18.00 -43.89
CA PHE A 7 3.90 -17.69 -42.91
C PHE A 7 4.04 -16.37 -42.21
N ILE A 8 5.25 -15.81 -42.18
CA ILE A 8 5.52 -14.52 -41.51
C ILE A 8 5.10 -13.32 -42.36
N GLY A 9 5.16 -13.48 -43.70
CA GLY A 9 4.79 -12.39 -44.62
C GLY A 9 3.28 -12.11 -44.73
N ALA A 10 2.42 -13.11 -44.44
CA ALA A 10 0.97 -12.98 -44.56
C ALA A 10 0.31 -12.28 -43.35
N ILE A 11 0.97 -12.30 -42.18
CA ILE A 11 0.42 -11.67 -40.94
C ILE A 11 0.73 -10.16 -40.88
N LEU A 12 1.81 -9.71 -41.52
CA LEU A 12 2.25 -8.30 -41.49
C LEU A 12 1.34 -7.36 -42.33
N SER A 13 0.54 -7.90 -43.25
CA SER A 13 -0.34 -7.10 -44.12
C SER A 13 -1.67 -6.67 -43.48
N LEU A 14 -2.00 -7.16 -42.28
CA LEU A 14 -3.27 -6.91 -41.61
C LEU A 14 -3.18 -5.99 -40.38
N ILE A 15 -1.97 -5.46 -40.07
CA ILE A 15 -1.79 -4.63 -38.88
C ILE A 15 -1.85 -3.16 -39.26
N PRO A 16 -2.76 -2.35 -38.67
CA PRO A 16 -2.77 -0.91 -38.86
C PRO A 16 -1.45 -0.28 -38.38
N PHE A 17 -0.93 0.63 -39.19
CA PHE A 17 0.32 1.36 -38.88
C PHE A 17 0.27 1.96 -37.47
N GLY A 18 1.20 1.55 -36.61
CA GLY A 18 1.38 2.17 -35.28
C GLY A 18 1.01 1.33 -34.04
N GLN A 19 0.47 0.13 -34.19
CA GLN A 19 0.18 -0.73 -33.00
C GLN A 19 1.25 -1.81 -32.80
N PRO A 20 1.72 -2.02 -31.52
CA PRO A 20 2.66 -3.10 -31.22
C PRO A 20 1.96 -4.47 -31.26
N LEU A 21 2.58 -5.44 -31.91
CA LEU A 21 2.09 -6.82 -31.95
C LEU A 21 2.62 -7.60 -30.74
N PHE A 22 1.72 -8.02 -29.86
CA PHE A 22 2.07 -8.92 -28.75
C PHE A 22 2.01 -10.37 -29.19
N ILE A 23 3.15 -11.05 -29.30
CA ILE A 23 3.21 -12.49 -29.55
C ILE A 23 3.41 -13.17 -28.19
N LYS A 24 2.68 -14.28 -27.97
CA LYS A 24 2.74 -15.10 -26.73
C LYS A 24 4.15 -15.57 -26.30
N THR A 25 5.17 -15.26 -27.06
CA THR A 25 6.59 -15.61 -26.83
C THR A 25 7.40 -14.50 -26.19
N GLY A 26 6.78 -13.37 -25.75
CA GLY A 26 7.49 -12.27 -25.10
C GLY A 26 8.33 -11.38 -26.03
N ILE A 27 8.12 -11.46 -27.36
CA ILE A 27 8.79 -10.62 -28.35
C ILE A 27 7.81 -9.54 -28.82
N VAL A 28 8.15 -8.26 -28.67
CA VAL A 28 7.41 -7.13 -29.24
C VAL A 28 8.11 -6.67 -30.50
N LEU A 29 7.42 -6.77 -31.66
CA LEU A 29 7.91 -6.22 -32.91
C LEU A 29 7.37 -4.79 -33.07
N SER A 30 8.25 -3.79 -33.10
CA SER A 30 7.90 -2.42 -33.48
C SER A 30 8.08 -2.21 -34.98
N THR A 31 7.33 -1.27 -35.55
CA THR A 31 7.42 -0.89 -36.98
C THR A 31 8.78 -0.35 -37.42
N SER A 32 9.71 -0.08 -36.47
CA SER A 32 11.08 0.34 -36.73
C SER A 32 12.10 -0.81 -36.78
N GLY A 33 11.63 -2.06 -36.74
CA GLY A 33 12.50 -3.25 -36.87
C GLY A 33 13.38 -3.54 -35.64
N MET A 34 13.22 -2.78 -34.54
CA MET A 34 13.92 -3.09 -33.30
C MET A 34 13.17 -4.20 -32.55
N ILE A 35 13.87 -5.29 -32.28
CA ILE A 35 13.38 -6.37 -31.42
C ILE A 35 13.63 -5.93 -29.99
N TYR A 36 12.57 -5.50 -29.28
CA TYR A 36 12.63 -5.35 -27.83
C TYR A 36 12.41 -6.74 -27.21
N HIS A 37 13.43 -7.28 -26.57
CA HIS A 37 13.21 -8.34 -25.61
C HIS A 37 12.40 -7.73 -24.47
N SER A 38 11.12 -8.07 -24.34
CA SER A 38 10.45 -7.89 -23.07
C SER A 38 11.12 -8.89 -22.12
N GLU A 39 12.07 -8.44 -21.32
CA GLU A 39 12.49 -9.24 -20.17
C GLU A 39 11.21 -9.71 -19.46
N LYS A 40 11.14 -11.02 -19.21
CA LYS A 40 10.07 -11.58 -18.37
C LYS A 40 10.18 -10.88 -17.04
N VAL A 41 9.31 -9.89 -16.84
CA VAL A 41 9.19 -9.20 -15.57
C VAL A 41 8.84 -10.25 -14.53
N ASN A 42 9.80 -10.61 -13.70
CA ASN A 42 9.70 -11.73 -12.77
C ASN A 42 9.05 -11.21 -11.46
N ALA A 43 8.27 -12.06 -10.79
CA ALA A 43 7.77 -11.76 -9.45
C ALA A 43 8.90 -11.39 -8.46
N ASN A 44 10.11 -11.92 -8.68
CA ASN A 44 11.31 -11.56 -7.94
C ASN A 44 11.67 -10.07 -8.08
N ASP A 45 11.39 -9.44 -9.24
CA ASP A 45 11.67 -8.01 -9.45
C ASP A 45 10.69 -7.14 -8.66
N ALA A 46 9.41 -7.54 -8.55
CA ALA A 46 8.44 -6.87 -7.71
C ALA A 46 8.86 -6.90 -6.23
N TYR A 47 9.32 -8.05 -5.77
CA TYR A 47 9.79 -8.23 -4.40
C TYR A 47 11.10 -7.45 -4.14
N TYR A 48 12.00 -7.36 -5.13
CA TYR A 48 13.19 -6.53 -5.04
C TYR A 48 12.85 -5.05 -4.79
N TYR A 49 11.97 -4.47 -5.61
CA TYR A 49 11.54 -3.08 -5.42
C TYR A 49 10.76 -2.87 -4.12
N TYR A 50 9.95 -3.82 -3.68
CA TYR A 50 9.30 -3.77 -2.39
C TYR A 50 10.32 -3.68 -1.24
N ASN A 51 11.35 -4.52 -1.24
CA ASN A 51 12.41 -4.50 -0.22
C ASN A 51 13.23 -3.21 -0.28
N LEU A 52 13.53 -2.70 -1.47
CA LEU A 52 14.20 -1.42 -1.63
C LEU A 52 13.34 -0.26 -1.10
N GLY A 53 12.02 -0.33 -1.27
CA GLY A 53 11.07 0.58 -0.62
C GLY A 53 11.19 0.53 0.90
N ARG A 54 11.16 -0.67 1.49
CA ARG A 54 11.31 -0.84 2.94
C ARG A 54 12.65 -0.33 3.49
N TYR A 55 13.74 -0.55 2.76
CA TYR A 55 15.04 -0.01 3.12
C TYR A 55 15.00 1.53 3.15
N ASN A 56 14.47 2.17 2.09
CA ASN A 56 14.35 3.62 2.03
C ASN A 56 13.39 4.20 3.08
N PHE A 57 12.41 3.42 3.55
CA PHE A 57 11.52 3.82 4.65
C PHE A 57 12.31 4.00 5.96
N ASN A 58 13.20 3.07 6.28
CA ASN A 58 14.05 3.14 7.46
C ASN A 58 15.03 4.34 7.40
N GLU A 59 15.42 4.74 6.19
CA GLU A 59 16.24 5.95 5.95
C GLU A 59 15.41 7.25 5.94
N GLY A 60 14.09 7.18 6.13
CA GLY A 60 13.19 8.34 6.09
C GLY A 60 13.00 8.95 4.69
N ASN A 61 13.47 8.29 3.63
CA ASN A 61 13.37 8.81 2.27
C ASN A 61 12.05 8.41 1.59
N PHE A 62 10.95 9.00 2.04
CA PHE A 62 9.61 8.65 1.59
C PHE A 62 9.37 8.82 0.08
N LYS A 63 10.04 9.77 -0.58
CA LYS A 63 9.94 9.90 -2.05
C LYS A 63 10.47 8.66 -2.77
N LYS A 64 11.62 8.14 -2.31
CA LYS A 64 12.17 6.89 -2.87
C LYS A 64 11.33 5.67 -2.49
N VAL A 65 10.70 5.66 -1.31
CA VAL A 65 9.75 4.60 -0.93
C VAL A 65 8.62 4.52 -1.95
N ILE A 66 7.92 5.63 -2.19
CA ILE A 66 6.80 5.69 -3.15
C ILE A 66 7.24 5.26 -4.55
N LEU A 67 8.39 5.75 -5.04
CA LEU A 67 8.92 5.36 -6.35
C LEU A 67 9.13 3.84 -6.45
N ASN A 68 9.78 3.25 -5.46
CA ASN A 68 10.06 1.81 -5.46
C ASN A 68 8.79 0.96 -5.32
N LEU A 69 7.86 1.36 -4.45
CA LEU A 69 6.58 0.65 -4.32
C LEU A 69 5.73 0.78 -5.60
N ASN A 70 5.77 1.91 -6.29
CA ASN A 70 5.13 2.07 -7.60
C ASN A 70 5.72 1.09 -8.64
N ASN A 71 7.05 0.92 -8.67
CA ASN A 71 7.70 -0.06 -9.53
C ASN A 71 7.30 -1.49 -9.16
N SER A 72 7.28 -1.82 -7.86
CA SER A 72 6.82 -3.11 -7.36
C SER A 72 5.40 -3.44 -7.83
N ILE A 73 4.47 -2.49 -7.64
CA ILE A 73 3.05 -2.63 -8.04
C ILE A 73 2.89 -2.68 -9.56
N LYS A 74 3.68 -1.92 -10.31
CA LYS A 74 3.67 -1.97 -11.77
C LYS A 74 4.07 -3.36 -12.29
N ILE A 75 5.02 -3.99 -11.63
CA ILE A 75 5.53 -5.32 -11.95
C ILE A 75 4.52 -6.40 -11.54
N ASN A 76 4.01 -6.32 -10.30
CA ASN A 76 3.00 -7.23 -9.78
C ASN A 76 1.80 -6.44 -9.22
N PRO A 77 0.76 -6.20 -10.03
CA PRO A 77 -0.43 -5.46 -9.59
C PRO A 77 -1.26 -6.16 -8.51
N ASP A 78 -1.01 -7.44 -8.25
CA ASP A 78 -1.68 -8.21 -7.19
C ASP A 78 -0.83 -8.33 -5.92
N PHE A 79 0.26 -7.59 -5.78
CA PHE A 79 1.14 -7.67 -4.61
C PHE A 79 0.58 -6.84 -3.42
N ALA A 80 -0.27 -7.44 -2.60
CA ALA A 80 -0.97 -6.77 -1.49
C ALA A 80 -0.03 -6.07 -0.49
N ALA A 81 1.12 -6.69 -0.16
CA ALA A 81 2.07 -6.10 0.77
C ALA A 81 2.68 -4.78 0.26
N ALA A 82 2.86 -4.62 -1.06
CA ALA A 82 3.36 -3.37 -1.64
C ALA A 82 2.33 -2.23 -1.53
N TYR A 83 1.04 -2.53 -1.72
CA TYR A 83 -0.03 -1.56 -1.48
C TYR A 83 -0.11 -1.16 0.00
N LEU A 84 -0.03 -2.13 0.93
CA LEU A 84 -0.05 -1.82 2.36
C LEU A 84 1.16 -0.96 2.77
N ALA A 85 2.36 -1.27 2.28
CA ALA A 85 3.55 -0.46 2.55
C ALA A 85 3.40 0.97 1.98
N ARG A 86 2.79 1.12 0.79
CA ARG A 86 2.55 2.43 0.19
C ARG A 86 1.47 3.20 0.95
N CYS A 87 0.40 2.53 1.42
CA CYS A 87 -0.58 3.11 2.32
C CYS A 87 0.08 3.71 3.56
N GLY A 88 0.88 2.95 4.31
CA GLY A 88 1.56 3.45 5.50
C GLY A 88 2.54 4.61 5.20
N THR A 89 3.22 4.56 4.05
CA THR A 89 4.09 5.67 3.62
C THR A 89 3.28 6.93 3.32
N ARG A 90 2.14 6.80 2.65
CA ARG A 90 1.24 7.93 2.34
C ARG A 90 0.65 8.56 3.58
N VAL A 91 0.29 7.77 4.59
CA VAL A 91 -0.12 8.31 5.92
C VAL A 91 0.98 9.20 6.49
N ASN A 92 2.25 8.76 6.43
CA ASN A 92 3.39 9.54 6.96
C ASN A 92 3.63 10.85 6.20
N ILE A 93 3.37 10.90 4.90
CA ILE A 93 3.50 12.12 4.08
C ILE A 93 2.19 12.88 3.91
N ARG A 94 1.13 12.48 4.64
CA ARG A 94 -0.19 13.12 4.71
C ARG A 94 -1.02 13.08 3.41
N GLU A 95 -0.76 12.10 2.55
CA GLU A 95 -1.60 11.78 1.37
C GLU A 95 -2.71 10.80 1.81
N TYR A 96 -3.68 11.30 2.59
CA TYR A 96 -4.60 10.44 3.34
C TYR A 96 -5.63 9.73 2.47
N GLU A 97 -6.18 10.40 1.48
CA GLU A 97 -7.16 9.83 0.54
C GLU A 97 -6.53 8.70 -0.28
N GLU A 98 -5.35 8.93 -0.81
CA GLU A 98 -4.61 7.91 -1.56
C GLU A 98 -4.14 6.75 -0.65
N ALA A 99 -3.85 7.05 0.61
CA ALA A 99 -3.52 6.01 1.60
C ALA A 99 -4.72 5.07 1.82
N ILE A 100 -5.94 5.62 1.96
CA ILE A 100 -7.15 4.82 2.13
C ILE A 100 -7.37 3.91 0.92
N ILE A 101 -7.20 4.44 -0.31
CA ILE A 101 -7.32 3.67 -1.56
C ILE A 101 -6.33 2.50 -1.57
N ASP A 102 -5.06 2.74 -1.22
CA ASP A 102 -4.05 1.70 -1.18
C ASP A 102 -4.34 0.64 -0.11
N CYS A 103 -4.73 1.04 1.09
CA CYS A 103 -5.10 0.13 2.16
C CYS A 103 -6.29 -0.75 1.77
N GLN A 104 -7.34 -0.17 1.17
CA GLN A 104 -8.49 -0.92 0.67
C GLN A 104 -8.09 -1.92 -0.42
N LYS A 105 -7.20 -1.52 -1.33
CA LYS A 105 -6.68 -2.42 -2.37
C LYS A 105 -5.89 -3.57 -1.77
N ALA A 106 -5.02 -3.32 -0.79
CA ALA A 106 -4.29 -4.37 -0.08
C ALA A 106 -5.24 -5.37 0.58
N PHE A 107 -6.28 -4.88 1.24
CA PHE A 107 -7.29 -5.74 1.88
C PHE A 107 -8.06 -6.59 0.88
N GLN A 108 -8.53 -6.01 -0.23
CA GLN A 108 -9.23 -6.73 -1.30
C GLN A 108 -8.36 -7.84 -1.91
N LEU A 109 -7.08 -7.58 -2.16
CA LEU A 109 -6.15 -8.57 -2.69
C LEU A 109 -5.91 -9.72 -1.70
N ASN A 110 -5.80 -9.44 -0.40
CA ASN A 110 -5.69 -10.46 0.63
C ASN A 110 -6.98 -11.29 0.78
N LEU A 111 -8.16 -10.69 0.60
CA LEU A 111 -9.43 -11.43 0.60
C LEU A 111 -9.56 -12.37 -0.60
N LYS A 112 -9.11 -11.90 -1.78
CA LYS A 112 -9.13 -12.70 -3.02
C LYS A 112 -8.17 -13.88 -2.95
N ASP A 113 -7.01 -13.67 -2.37
CA ASP A 113 -5.97 -14.68 -2.18
C ASP A 113 -5.32 -14.53 -0.80
N PRO A 114 -5.71 -15.36 0.19
CA PRO A 114 -5.16 -15.30 1.54
C PRO A 114 -3.65 -15.60 1.62
N SER A 115 -3.05 -16.24 0.61
CA SER A 115 -1.59 -16.44 0.54
C SER A 115 -0.84 -15.14 0.27
N ASN A 116 -1.54 -14.13 -0.28
CA ASN A 116 -1.06 -12.76 -0.46
C ASN A 116 -1.16 -11.98 0.88
N TYR A 117 -0.35 -12.40 1.82
CA TYR A 117 -0.41 -11.99 3.22
C TYR A 117 -0.20 -10.48 3.40
N ILE A 118 -0.98 -9.88 4.30
CA ILE A 118 -0.79 -8.52 4.82
C ILE A 118 -0.86 -8.50 6.35
N ASP A 119 -0.16 -7.57 6.95
CA ASP A 119 -0.34 -7.26 8.37
C ASP A 119 -1.66 -6.48 8.57
N LYS A 120 -2.68 -7.20 9.05
CA LYS A 120 -4.01 -6.61 9.28
C LYS A 120 -4.00 -5.56 10.38
N HIS A 121 -3.15 -5.69 11.40
CA HIS A 121 -3.02 -4.66 12.42
C HIS A 121 -2.52 -3.35 11.80
N ALA A 122 -1.42 -3.40 11.03
CA ALA A 122 -0.90 -2.22 10.32
C ALA A 122 -1.91 -1.64 9.33
N LEU A 123 -2.70 -2.49 8.66
CA LEU A 123 -3.77 -2.05 7.77
C LEU A 123 -4.80 -1.16 8.49
N TYR A 124 -5.38 -1.68 9.57
CA TYR A 124 -6.43 -0.97 10.30
C TYR A 124 -5.89 0.24 11.07
N HIS A 125 -4.66 0.18 11.57
CA HIS A 125 -3.98 1.33 12.15
C HIS A 125 -3.81 2.47 11.13
N ASN A 126 -3.38 2.17 9.91
CA ASN A 126 -3.23 3.15 8.84
C ASN A 126 -4.58 3.72 8.38
N LEU A 127 -5.62 2.87 8.24
CA LEU A 127 -6.98 3.32 7.92
C LEU A 127 -7.54 4.25 9.01
N CYS A 128 -7.39 3.87 10.29
CA CYS A 128 -7.78 4.71 11.43
C CYS A 128 -7.11 6.08 11.34
N SER A 129 -5.80 6.12 11.12
CA SER A 129 -5.02 7.37 11.05
C SER A 129 -5.43 8.23 9.87
N ALA A 130 -5.56 7.65 8.67
CA ALA A 130 -5.92 8.39 7.46
C ALA A 130 -7.35 8.93 7.52
N LYS A 131 -8.33 8.10 7.90
CA LYS A 131 -9.74 8.50 8.01
C LYS A 131 -9.96 9.55 9.09
N SER A 132 -9.27 9.43 10.23
CA SER A 132 -9.31 10.45 11.28
C SER A 132 -8.81 11.80 10.77
N ALA A 133 -7.75 11.82 9.96
CA ALA A 133 -7.15 13.03 9.43
C ALA A 133 -8.05 13.76 8.40
N ILE A 134 -8.88 13.02 7.65
CA ILE A 134 -9.84 13.60 6.71
C ILE A 134 -11.23 13.85 7.33
N GLY A 135 -11.37 13.67 8.65
CA GLY A 135 -12.62 13.95 9.38
C GLY A 135 -13.66 12.82 9.40
N GLU A 136 -13.36 11.65 8.84
CA GLU A 136 -14.24 10.46 8.85
C GLU A 136 -14.20 9.76 10.23
N HIS A 137 -14.45 10.51 11.32
CA HIS A 137 -14.19 10.04 12.68
C HIS A 137 -14.95 8.78 13.07
N ASN A 138 -16.23 8.63 12.67
CA ASN A 138 -17.02 7.43 12.98
C ASN A 138 -16.44 6.17 12.32
N SER A 139 -16.02 6.28 11.06
CA SER A 139 -15.39 5.19 10.31
C SER A 139 -13.99 4.89 10.87
N ALA A 140 -13.22 5.94 11.21
CA ALA A 140 -11.92 5.81 11.84
C ALA A 140 -11.99 5.08 13.20
N LEU A 141 -13.03 5.34 14.01
CA LEU A 141 -13.21 4.67 15.31
C LEU A 141 -13.29 3.15 15.17
N LEU A 142 -14.05 2.66 14.18
CA LEU A 142 -14.17 1.22 13.91
C LEU A 142 -12.83 0.60 13.49
N ASP A 143 -12.05 1.30 12.69
CA ASP A 143 -10.72 0.84 12.28
C ASP A 143 -9.74 0.83 13.46
N CYS A 144 -9.76 1.87 14.31
CA CYS A 144 -8.96 1.90 15.54
C CYS A 144 -9.32 0.75 16.49
N ASP A 145 -10.62 0.49 16.69
CA ASP A 145 -11.08 -0.63 17.52
C ASP A 145 -10.56 -1.96 16.99
N THR A 146 -10.64 -2.15 15.67
CA THR A 146 -10.13 -3.35 15.02
C THR A 146 -8.62 -3.49 15.19
N ALA A 147 -7.86 -2.41 15.03
CA ALA A 147 -6.40 -2.41 15.25
C ALA A 147 -6.07 -2.82 16.69
N ILE A 148 -6.78 -2.28 17.69
CA ILE A 148 -6.57 -2.61 19.11
C ILE A 148 -6.93 -4.08 19.42
N ILE A 149 -8.00 -4.61 18.81
CA ILE A 149 -8.36 -6.04 18.93
C ILE A 149 -7.23 -6.93 18.39
N LEU A 150 -6.64 -6.56 17.26
CA LEU A 150 -5.55 -7.29 16.63
C LEU A 150 -4.23 -7.17 17.40
N SER A 151 -4.00 -6.02 18.06
CA SER A 151 -2.81 -5.79 18.90
C SER A 151 -3.12 -4.94 20.12
N SER A 152 -3.49 -5.58 21.23
CA SER A 152 -3.86 -4.93 22.48
C SER A 152 -2.70 -4.28 23.26
N LYS A 153 -1.47 -4.40 22.74
CA LYS A 153 -0.26 -3.79 23.30
C LYS A 153 0.31 -2.67 22.44
N ASP A 154 -0.33 -2.33 21.32
CA ASP A 154 0.12 -1.24 20.48
C ASP A 154 -0.31 0.11 21.03
N SER A 155 0.64 0.85 21.59
CA SER A 155 0.40 2.17 22.17
C SER A 155 -0.12 3.19 21.16
N LEU A 156 0.35 3.12 19.90
CA LEU A 156 -0.05 4.07 18.86
C LEU A 156 -1.52 3.93 18.48
N SER A 157 -2.07 2.71 18.43
CA SER A 157 -3.50 2.50 18.16
C SER A 157 -4.39 3.08 19.27
N PHE A 158 -4.00 2.98 20.54
CA PHE A 158 -4.71 3.66 21.63
C PHE A 158 -4.60 5.18 21.51
N GLU A 159 -3.42 5.72 21.19
CA GLU A 159 -3.24 7.16 20.96
C GLU A 159 -4.20 7.66 19.87
N LYS A 160 -4.20 7.00 18.70
CA LYS A 160 -5.06 7.39 17.56
C LYS A 160 -6.53 7.30 17.92
N ARG A 161 -6.98 6.23 18.62
CA ARG A 161 -8.36 6.13 19.08
C ARG A 161 -8.73 7.24 20.06
N GLY A 162 -7.83 7.61 20.96
CA GLY A 162 -8.02 8.74 21.85
C GLY A 162 -8.26 10.05 21.09
N ILE A 163 -7.46 10.33 20.06
CA ILE A 163 -7.65 11.50 19.18
C ILE A 163 -9.00 11.44 18.46
N VAL A 164 -9.37 10.27 17.92
CA VAL A 164 -10.68 10.09 17.25
C VAL A 164 -11.83 10.34 18.21
N LYS A 165 -11.78 9.80 19.44
CA LYS A 165 -12.82 10.01 20.45
C LYS A 165 -12.91 11.47 20.88
N GLN A 166 -11.78 12.17 21.03
CA GLN A 166 -11.76 13.62 21.27
C GLN A 166 -12.53 14.38 20.19
N ASN A 167 -12.25 14.09 18.93
CA ASN A 167 -12.93 14.71 17.78
C ASN A 167 -14.43 14.39 17.74
N LEU A 168 -14.84 13.24 18.28
CA LEU A 168 -16.25 12.86 18.45
C LEU A 168 -16.90 13.44 19.70
N GLY A 169 -16.16 14.18 20.54
CA GLY A 169 -16.65 14.75 21.80
C GLY A 169 -16.60 13.79 22.99
N ASP A 170 -16.16 12.55 22.82
CA ASP A 170 -15.97 11.58 23.92
C ASP A 170 -14.63 11.81 24.62
N MET A 171 -14.52 12.90 25.37
CA MET A 171 -13.32 13.23 26.11
C MET A 171 -12.99 12.20 27.19
N ARG A 172 -14.00 11.59 27.82
CA ARG A 172 -13.78 10.54 28.84
C ARG A 172 -13.13 9.31 28.24
N GLY A 173 -13.62 8.86 27.09
CA GLY A 173 -13.03 7.76 26.33
C GLY A 173 -11.63 8.10 25.81
N ALA A 174 -11.41 9.33 25.35
CA ALA A 174 -10.09 9.80 24.90
C ALA A 174 -9.06 9.74 26.05
N CYS A 175 -9.40 10.25 27.24
CA CYS A 175 -8.55 10.19 28.42
C CYS A 175 -8.19 8.76 28.84
N SER A 176 -9.17 7.83 28.76
CA SER A 176 -8.92 6.42 29.05
C SER A 176 -7.90 5.82 28.08
N ASP A 177 -8.04 6.11 26.79
CA ASP A 177 -7.13 5.62 25.75
C ASP A 177 -5.74 6.21 25.86
N TRP A 178 -5.59 7.52 26.08
CA TRP A 178 -4.29 8.14 26.28
C TRP A 178 -3.58 7.66 27.54
N LYS A 179 -4.31 7.43 28.63
CA LYS A 179 -3.76 6.80 29.84
C LYS A 179 -3.21 5.40 29.52
N ARG A 180 -4.00 4.60 28.76
CA ARG A 180 -3.56 3.25 28.36
C ARG A 180 -2.33 3.31 27.45
N SER A 181 -2.32 4.19 26.45
CA SER A 181 -1.19 4.42 25.55
C SER A 181 0.07 4.86 26.29
N SER A 182 -0.06 5.80 27.22
CA SER A 182 1.04 6.26 28.09
C SER A 182 1.61 5.12 28.93
N ASN A 183 0.76 4.26 29.51
CA ASN A 183 1.19 3.10 30.28
C ASN A 183 1.92 2.05 29.42
N LEU A 184 1.70 2.07 28.12
CA LEU A 184 2.43 1.26 27.13
C LEU A 184 3.70 1.94 26.61
N GLY A 185 4.08 3.11 27.16
CA GLY A 185 5.32 3.80 26.88
C GLY A 185 5.24 4.93 25.86
N ASN A 186 4.05 5.31 25.39
CA ASN A 186 3.89 6.42 24.45
C ASN A 186 3.99 7.77 25.18
N LEU A 187 4.99 8.59 24.82
CA LEU A 187 5.26 9.87 25.47
C LEU A 187 4.25 10.94 25.04
N ASP A 188 3.85 10.96 23.78
CA ASP A 188 2.87 11.94 23.28
C ASP A 188 1.53 11.77 24.00
N SER A 189 1.11 10.52 24.19
CA SER A 189 -0.11 10.21 24.94
C SER A 189 -0.03 10.58 26.41
N LYS A 190 1.15 10.56 27.01
CA LYS A 190 1.38 11.05 28.37
C LYS A 190 1.12 12.57 28.44
N ASP A 191 1.55 13.30 27.42
CA ASP A 191 1.32 14.74 27.34
C ASP A 191 -0.14 15.07 27.05
N TYR A 192 -0.80 14.32 26.14
CA TYR A 192 -2.25 14.45 25.94
C TYR A 192 -3.02 14.22 27.23
N PHE A 193 -2.74 13.13 27.94
CA PHE A 193 -3.40 12.82 29.20
C PHE A 193 -3.21 13.92 30.24
N ARG A 194 -1.99 14.45 30.38
CA ARG A 194 -1.70 15.52 31.35
C ARG A 194 -2.39 16.84 31.02
N ASN A 195 -2.53 17.16 29.74
CA ASN A 195 -3.03 18.48 29.30
C ASN A 195 -4.54 18.54 29.16
N PHE A 196 -5.22 17.42 28.92
CA PHE A 196 -6.64 17.37 28.60
C PHE A 196 -7.48 16.59 29.60
N CYS A 197 -6.86 15.87 30.52
CA CYS A 197 -7.52 14.99 31.47
C CYS A 197 -7.24 15.37 32.92
#